data_07b8c50addfb5408a54b242a2f444085
#
_entry.id   07b8c50addfb5408a54b242a2f444085
#
_cell.length_a   1.000
_cell.length_b   1.000
_cell.length_c   1.000
_cell.angle_alpha   90.00
_cell.angle_beta   90.00
_cell.angle_gamma   90.00
#
_symmetry.space_group_name_H-M   'P 1'
#
loop_
_entity.id
_entity.type
_entity.pdbx_description
1 polymer ?
#
loop_
_entity_poly.entity_id
_entity_poly.type
_entity_poly.pdbx_seq_one_letter_code
_entity_poly.pdbx_strand_id
1 'polypeptide(L)'
;MKERILSQLYGIWINDKSSKAYLEKITEELGMPKEQIRMAAGKALHLMIHDYSRFRVETIDSFFQSVMRNLARELELGANLTIELNNMEVLSDAVDSMIERLNRQSPVLYWLLEYIEERIADDKRWNVSGEIKNFGRNIFDEGYIEKGDGLRRKLQDKDCIKNYRRTLQAIETEALEQMKGFADQFFGILESNGLAIDNLANKSKGVSSYFSKLQMGKLDDSLRNATVEKHLASPENWSSKSSPRRNAITELAAAELIPLLQTAEEFRSKNNMLVNSCQLSLRYINNVRLLANIDEEVRHLNYENNRFLLSDTNVLLHNLVHDGDSSFVFEKIGTTIRNVMIDEFQDTSRMQWDNFRLLLLEGLSQGENSLIVGDVKQSIYRWRNGDWGILNGLKDHIESFPINVKTLTTNRRSAGNIIEFNNKVFTAACHTLNDIYKSEQGEECKDLKEAYVDVCQEKDKDPDGGYVKVTFLTEKEEMAYVEDTLQQLANETQLLVTAGIQLKDIAILVRKNKTIPLVADYFDKNTPYKIVSDEAFQLNASLAICMIMDGLRYLSNPENRIAKAQLAAAYQNEILKNNIDLNTLLLNDIDEYLPCLLYTSPSPRDAHESR
;
A
#
# COMPACT_ATOMS: atom_id res chain seq x y z
N MET A 1 -11.27 -10.44 23.07
CA MET A 1 -12.72 -10.68 22.84
C MET A 1 -13.28 -11.79 23.74
N LYS A 2 -12.75 -13.00 23.72
CA LYS A 2 -13.22 -14.16 24.53
C LYS A 2 -13.41 -13.84 26.01
N GLU A 3 -12.37 -13.34 26.67
CA GLU A 3 -12.40 -12.93 28.08
C GLU A 3 -13.49 -11.90 28.36
N ARG A 4 -13.63 -10.90 27.49
CA ARG A 4 -14.64 -9.85 27.64
C ARG A 4 -16.07 -10.41 27.57
N ILE A 5 -16.35 -11.34 26.66
CA ILE A 5 -17.67 -11.98 26.54
C ILE A 5 -17.98 -12.77 27.82
N LEU A 6 -17.07 -13.63 28.26
CA LEU A 6 -17.24 -14.44 29.45
C LEU A 6 -17.39 -13.58 30.71
N SER A 7 -16.54 -12.56 30.86
CA SER A 7 -16.61 -11.62 32.01
C SER A 7 -17.93 -10.86 32.06
N GLN A 8 -18.45 -10.40 30.90
CA GLN A 8 -19.71 -9.68 30.84
C GLN A 8 -20.91 -10.62 31.15
N LEU A 9 -20.93 -11.83 30.60
CA LEU A 9 -21.96 -12.83 30.93
C LEU A 9 -21.97 -13.16 32.43
N TYR A 10 -20.77 -13.34 33.01
CA TYR A 10 -20.63 -13.57 34.46
C TYR A 10 -21.13 -12.37 35.26
N GLY A 11 -20.71 -11.14 34.90
CA GLY A 11 -21.13 -9.91 35.57
C GLY A 11 -22.65 -9.68 35.49
N ILE A 12 -23.30 -9.95 34.36
CA ILE A 12 -24.75 -9.91 34.21
C ILE A 12 -25.42 -10.93 35.14
N TRP A 13 -24.93 -12.17 35.17
CA TRP A 13 -25.48 -13.25 36.02
C TRP A 13 -25.44 -12.89 37.49
N ILE A 14 -24.29 -12.43 38.00
CA ILE A 14 -24.13 -12.05 39.41
C ILE A 14 -24.61 -10.66 39.74
N ASN A 15 -25.12 -9.89 38.74
CA ASN A 15 -25.57 -8.50 38.88
C ASN A 15 -24.45 -7.52 39.31
N ASP A 16 -23.26 -7.68 38.72
CA ASP A 16 -22.13 -6.79 38.99
C ASP A 16 -22.38 -5.40 38.40
N LYS A 17 -21.89 -4.36 39.13
CA LYS A 17 -22.00 -2.95 38.73
C LYS A 17 -21.35 -2.66 37.36
N SER A 18 -20.27 -3.30 37.05
CA SER A 18 -19.54 -3.14 35.78
C SER A 18 -20.34 -3.60 34.54
N SER A 19 -21.27 -4.55 34.73
CA SER A 19 -22.10 -5.12 33.67
C SER A 19 -23.52 -4.55 33.61
N LYS A 20 -23.83 -3.57 34.48
CA LYS A 20 -25.18 -2.98 34.59
C LYS A 20 -25.67 -2.36 33.29
N ALA A 21 -24.79 -1.64 32.59
CA ALA A 21 -25.12 -1.02 31.31
C ALA A 21 -25.51 -2.06 30.23
N TYR A 22 -24.81 -3.19 30.20
CA TYR A 22 -25.15 -4.30 29.30
C TYR A 22 -26.49 -4.93 29.67
N LEU A 23 -26.73 -5.15 30.95
CA LEU A 23 -28.01 -5.70 31.41
C LEU A 23 -29.19 -4.80 31.04
N GLU A 24 -29.05 -3.47 31.21
CA GLU A 24 -30.09 -2.49 30.87
C GLU A 24 -30.34 -2.49 29.35
N LYS A 25 -29.28 -2.48 28.55
CA LYS A 25 -29.38 -2.50 27.08
C LYS A 25 -30.05 -3.77 26.56
N ILE A 26 -29.65 -4.92 27.08
CA ILE A 26 -30.26 -6.22 26.70
C ILE A 26 -31.72 -6.27 27.13
N THR A 27 -32.08 -5.70 28.30
CA THR A 27 -33.45 -5.59 28.77
C THR A 27 -34.31 -4.77 27.80
N GLU A 28 -33.78 -3.64 27.34
CA GLU A 28 -34.44 -2.74 26.38
C GLU A 28 -34.61 -3.45 25.00
N GLU A 29 -33.60 -4.06 24.49
CA GLU A 29 -33.60 -4.70 23.16
C GLU A 29 -34.48 -5.95 23.08
N LEU A 30 -34.47 -6.78 24.12
CA LEU A 30 -35.22 -8.04 24.15
C LEU A 30 -36.62 -7.91 24.78
N GLY A 31 -36.91 -6.78 25.45
CA GLY A 31 -38.18 -6.59 26.18
C GLY A 31 -38.42 -7.61 27.32
N MET A 32 -37.35 -8.24 27.81
CA MET A 32 -37.40 -9.29 28.83
C MET A 32 -37.12 -8.74 30.23
N PRO A 33 -37.73 -9.28 31.29
CA PRO A 33 -37.40 -8.91 32.66
C PRO A 33 -35.93 -9.15 33.00
N LYS A 34 -35.29 -8.23 33.74
CA LYS A 34 -33.87 -8.30 34.12
C LYS A 34 -33.48 -9.64 34.77
N GLU A 35 -34.38 -10.22 35.58
CA GLU A 35 -34.11 -11.50 36.24
C GLU A 35 -34.04 -12.68 35.25
N GLN A 36 -34.89 -12.67 34.22
CA GLN A 36 -34.83 -13.69 33.17
C GLN A 36 -33.54 -13.56 32.34
N ILE A 37 -33.10 -12.33 32.04
CA ILE A 37 -31.83 -12.09 31.34
C ILE A 37 -30.64 -12.56 32.18
N ARG A 38 -30.65 -12.29 33.47
CA ARG A 38 -29.61 -12.78 34.39
C ARG A 38 -29.51 -14.32 34.41
N MET A 39 -30.66 -14.98 34.51
CA MET A 39 -30.72 -16.46 34.47
C MET A 39 -30.26 -16.98 33.09
N ALA A 40 -30.64 -16.34 32.01
CA ALA A 40 -30.21 -16.71 30.66
C ALA A 40 -28.69 -16.53 30.49
N ALA A 41 -28.10 -15.42 30.99
CA ALA A 41 -26.66 -15.19 30.98
C ALA A 41 -25.90 -16.26 31.76
N GLY A 42 -26.39 -16.66 32.93
CA GLY A 42 -25.80 -17.79 33.70
C GLY A 42 -25.87 -19.11 32.95
N LYS A 43 -26.99 -19.41 32.30
CA LYS A 43 -27.13 -20.60 31.43
C LYS A 43 -26.16 -20.56 30.24
N ALA A 44 -26.09 -19.44 29.56
CA ALA A 44 -25.20 -19.26 28.42
C ALA A 44 -23.73 -19.43 28.83
N LEU A 45 -23.32 -18.81 29.94
CA LEU A 45 -21.99 -18.97 30.52
C LEU A 45 -21.67 -20.43 30.86
N HIS A 46 -22.61 -21.13 31.52
CA HIS A 46 -22.45 -22.53 31.84
C HIS A 46 -22.24 -23.38 30.59
N LEU A 47 -23.06 -23.22 29.56
CA LEU A 47 -22.91 -23.93 28.29
C LEU A 47 -21.56 -23.62 27.61
N MET A 48 -21.16 -22.34 27.57
CA MET A 48 -19.88 -21.93 26.96
C MET A 48 -18.66 -22.52 27.68
N ILE A 49 -18.71 -22.70 29.02
CA ILE A 49 -17.61 -23.25 29.78
C ILE A 49 -17.57 -24.79 29.65
N HIS A 50 -18.74 -25.47 29.68
CA HIS A 50 -18.80 -26.93 29.61
C HIS A 50 -18.63 -27.50 28.21
N ASP A 51 -18.96 -26.71 27.16
CA ASP A 51 -18.74 -27.08 25.77
C ASP A 51 -17.89 -26.00 25.06
N TYR A 52 -16.70 -25.79 25.66
CA TYR A 52 -15.78 -24.73 25.24
C TYR A 52 -15.32 -24.85 23.78
N SER A 53 -15.31 -26.06 23.24
CA SER A 53 -14.98 -26.36 21.85
C SER A 53 -15.94 -25.72 20.85
N ARG A 54 -17.20 -25.49 21.22
CA ARG A 54 -18.19 -24.80 20.39
C ARG A 54 -18.10 -23.28 20.47
N PHE A 55 -17.44 -22.73 21.47
CA PHE A 55 -17.21 -21.29 21.60
C PHE A 55 -15.88 -20.91 20.96
N ARG A 56 -15.86 -20.80 19.65
CA ARG A 56 -14.68 -20.42 18.87
C ARG A 56 -14.62 -18.92 18.68
N VAL A 57 -13.56 -18.27 19.20
CA VAL A 57 -13.22 -16.88 18.94
C VAL A 57 -11.76 -16.87 18.54
N GLU A 58 -11.49 -16.61 17.27
CA GLU A 58 -10.17 -16.68 16.66
C GLU A 58 -10.07 -15.70 15.51
N THR A 59 -8.87 -15.44 15.02
CA THR A 59 -8.69 -14.64 13.81
C THR A 59 -9.13 -15.44 12.58
N ILE A 60 -9.52 -14.75 11.50
CA ILE A 60 -9.88 -15.36 10.23
C ILE A 60 -8.79 -16.32 9.75
N ASP A 61 -7.54 -15.88 9.82
CA ASP A 61 -6.40 -16.69 9.41
C ASP A 61 -6.20 -17.93 10.27
N SER A 62 -6.39 -17.84 11.60
CA SER A 62 -6.31 -19.00 12.50
C SER A 62 -7.41 -20.03 12.20
N PHE A 63 -8.60 -19.56 11.85
CA PHE A 63 -9.69 -20.42 11.43
C PHE A 63 -9.32 -21.19 10.17
N PHE A 64 -8.87 -20.50 9.12
CA PHE A 64 -8.48 -21.15 7.87
C PHE A 64 -7.28 -22.09 8.02
N GLN A 65 -6.30 -21.76 8.87
CA GLN A 65 -5.21 -22.68 9.22
C GLN A 65 -5.74 -23.98 9.85
N SER A 66 -6.72 -23.86 10.75
CA SER A 66 -7.36 -25.03 11.38
C SER A 66 -8.06 -25.91 10.33
N VAL A 67 -8.76 -25.28 9.39
CA VAL A 67 -9.41 -25.96 8.26
C VAL A 67 -8.37 -26.70 7.40
N MET A 68 -7.31 -26.03 7.03
CA MET A 68 -6.23 -26.58 6.19
C MET A 68 -5.52 -27.77 6.85
N ARG A 69 -5.25 -27.69 8.15
CA ARG A 69 -4.68 -28.85 8.89
C ARG A 69 -5.57 -30.08 8.84
N ASN A 70 -6.88 -29.89 8.89
CA ASN A 70 -7.84 -30.99 8.82
C ASN A 70 -7.94 -31.56 7.39
N LEU A 71 -7.65 -30.76 6.37
CA LEU A 71 -7.65 -31.13 4.95
C LEU A 71 -6.25 -31.49 4.42
N ALA A 72 -5.22 -31.51 5.27
CA ALA A 72 -3.83 -31.70 4.84
C ALA A 72 -3.59 -32.96 4.00
N ARG A 73 -4.32 -34.05 4.30
CA ARG A 73 -4.22 -35.32 3.54
C ARG A 73 -4.82 -35.22 2.14
N GLU A 74 -5.96 -34.57 2.02
CA GLU A 74 -6.67 -34.36 0.76
C GLU A 74 -5.91 -33.40 -0.16
N LEU A 75 -5.14 -32.50 0.44
CA LEU A 75 -4.27 -31.54 -0.24
C LEU A 75 -2.87 -32.08 -0.55
N GLU A 76 -2.60 -33.35 -0.25
CA GLU A 76 -1.30 -34.00 -0.41
C GLU A 76 -0.15 -33.24 0.31
N LEU A 77 -0.49 -32.50 1.38
CA LEU A 77 0.47 -31.76 2.17
C LEU A 77 1.21 -32.70 3.12
N GLY A 78 2.53 -32.53 3.24
CA GLY A 78 3.38 -33.35 4.09
C GLY A 78 2.99 -33.30 5.58
N ALA A 79 3.17 -34.40 6.30
CA ALA A 79 2.81 -34.52 7.72
C ALA A 79 3.55 -33.53 8.65
N ASN A 80 4.72 -33.02 8.23
CA ASN A 80 5.58 -32.11 8.99
C ASN A 80 5.56 -30.69 8.42
N LEU A 81 4.40 -30.23 7.94
CA LEU A 81 4.25 -28.91 7.36
C LEU A 81 4.41 -27.80 8.41
N THR A 82 5.35 -26.90 8.20
CA THR A 82 5.50 -25.65 8.98
C THR A 82 4.77 -24.51 8.30
N ILE A 83 3.91 -23.82 9.04
CA ILE A 83 3.24 -22.63 8.52
C ILE A 83 4.14 -21.43 8.78
N GLU A 84 4.54 -20.76 7.68
CA GLU A 84 5.36 -19.57 7.75
C GLU A 84 4.47 -18.32 7.68
N LEU A 85 4.67 -17.41 8.62
CA LEU A 85 3.90 -16.16 8.74
C LEU A 85 4.57 -14.98 8.05
N ASN A 86 5.89 -15.09 7.85
CA ASN A 86 6.70 -13.99 7.31
C ASN A 86 6.96 -14.17 5.82
N ASN A 87 5.98 -13.83 5.00
CA ASN A 87 6.11 -13.86 3.54
C ASN A 87 7.33 -13.08 3.03
N MET A 88 7.73 -12.01 3.72
CA MET A 88 8.85 -11.17 3.29
C MET A 88 10.22 -11.82 3.51
N GLU A 89 10.36 -12.62 4.54
CA GLU A 89 11.58 -13.40 4.80
C GLU A 89 11.76 -14.48 3.73
N VAL A 90 10.70 -15.24 3.46
CA VAL A 90 10.70 -16.25 2.39
C VAL A 90 11.00 -15.64 1.03
N LEU A 91 10.40 -14.48 0.73
CA LEU A 91 10.67 -13.75 -0.50
C LEU A 91 12.13 -13.27 -0.57
N SER A 92 12.67 -12.79 0.54
CA SER A 92 14.07 -12.35 0.62
C SER A 92 15.02 -13.51 0.33
N ASP A 93 14.80 -14.65 0.97
CA ASP A 93 15.58 -15.87 0.77
C ASP A 93 15.50 -16.36 -0.69
N ALA A 94 14.30 -16.34 -1.27
CA ALA A 94 14.05 -16.76 -2.64
C ALA A 94 14.76 -15.85 -3.66
N VAL A 95 14.68 -14.54 -3.48
CA VAL A 95 15.38 -13.58 -4.36
C VAL A 95 16.88 -13.72 -4.22
N ASP A 96 17.40 -13.86 -3.01
CA ASP A 96 18.84 -14.04 -2.78
C ASP A 96 19.33 -15.37 -3.38
N SER A 97 18.61 -16.48 -3.17
CA SER A 97 18.90 -17.79 -3.80
C SER A 97 18.83 -17.71 -5.33
N MET A 98 17.82 -17.05 -5.89
CA MET A 98 17.70 -16.84 -7.33
C MET A 98 18.91 -16.09 -7.89
N ILE A 99 19.36 -15.03 -7.21
CA ILE A 99 20.53 -14.24 -7.62
C ILE A 99 21.82 -15.04 -7.52
N GLU A 100 22.01 -15.82 -6.46
CA GLU A 100 23.21 -16.66 -6.25
C GLU A 100 23.32 -17.78 -7.29
N ARG A 101 22.21 -18.32 -7.78
CA ARG A 101 22.18 -19.37 -8.81
C ARG A 101 22.35 -18.84 -10.24
N LEU A 102 22.45 -17.53 -10.44
CA LEU A 102 22.62 -16.96 -11.77
C LEU A 102 23.96 -17.38 -12.39
N ASN A 103 23.89 -17.81 -13.64
CA ASN A 103 25.06 -18.12 -14.45
C ASN A 103 24.97 -17.42 -15.81
N ARG A 104 26.06 -17.41 -16.57
CA ARG A 104 26.14 -16.71 -17.88
C ARG A 104 25.11 -17.19 -18.91
N GLN A 105 24.51 -18.35 -18.73
CA GLN A 105 23.51 -18.91 -19.64
C GLN A 105 22.08 -18.66 -19.13
N SER A 106 21.92 -18.12 -17.92
CA SER A 106 20.62 -17.85 -17.32
C SER A 106 19.89 -16.71 -18.05
N PRO A 107 18.67 -16.94 -18.56
CA PRO A 107 17.87 -15.87 -19.14
C PRO A 107 17.56 -14.75 -18.14
N VAL A 108 17.44 -15.08 -16.86
CA VAL A 108 17.17 -14.12 -15.78
C VAL A 108 18.34 -13.14 -15.63
N LEU A 109 19.58 -13.58 -15.85
CA LEU A 109 20.74 -12.70 -15.80
C LEU A 109 20.65 -11.58 -16.86
N TYR A 110 20.25 -11.91 -18.08
CA TYR A 110 20.08 -10.90 -19.14
C TYR A 110 19.00 -9.87 -18.77
N TRP A 111 17.89 -10.32 -18.23
CA TRP A 111 16.82 -9.42 -17.82
C TRP A 111 17.22 -8.53 -16.63
N LEU A 112 18.00 -9.08 -15.72
CA LEU A 112 18.54 -8.33 -14.60
C LEU A 112 19.53 -7.27 -15.06
N LEU A 113 20.39 -7.59 -16.01
CA LEU A 113 21.33 -6.65 -16.61
C LEU A 113 20.60 -5.54 -17.38
N GLU A 114 19.60 -5.87 -18.21
CA GLU A 114 18.76 -4.87 -18.88
C GLU A 114 18.11 -3.93 -17.85
N TYR A 115 17.62 -4.47 -16.74
CA TYR A 115 17.02 -3.67 -15.67
C TYR A 115 18.05 -2.75 -14.98
N ILE A 116 19.26 -3.25 -14.71
CA ILE A 116 20.35 -2.46 -14.13
C ILE A 116 20.76 -1.33 -15.09
N GLU A 117 20.89 -1.62 -16.39
CA GLU A 117 21.22 -0.62 -17.41
C GLU A 117 20.16 0.48 -17.49
N GLU A 118 18.87 0.12 -17.48
CA GLU A 118 17.77 1.08 -17.43
C GLU A 118 17.86 1.97 -16.17
N ARG A 119 18.20 1.40 -15.02
CA ARG A 119 18.34 2.13 -13.75
C ARG A 119 19.52 3.11 -13.77
N ILE A 120 20.64 2.70 -14.33
CA ILE A 120 21.82 3.56 -14.48
C ILE A 120 21.51 4.72 -15.44
N ALA A 121 20.79 4.47 -16.52
CA ALA A 121 20.38 5.49 -17.47
C ALA A 121 19.42 6.52 -16.84
N ASP A 122 18.63 6.11 -15.81
CA ASP A 122 17.72 6.97 -15.06
C ASP A 122 18.38 7.68 -13.86
N ASP A 123 19.71 7.64 -13.71
CA ASP A 123 20.47 8.17 -12.55
C ASP A 123 20.00 7.59 -11.20
N LYS A 124 19.49 6.37 -11.19
CA LYS A 124 19.01 5.69 -9.97
C LYS A 124 20.08 4.74 -9.41
N ARG A 125 19.93 4.41 -8.12
CA ARG A 125 20.85 3.47 -7.46
C ARG A 125 20.84 2.11 -8.18
N TRP A 126 22.01 1.54 -8.39
CA TRP A 126 22.22 0.24 -9.05
C TRP A 126 21.94 -0.98 -8.15
N ASN A 127 21.79 -0.79 -6.83
CA ASN A 127 21.43 -1.90 -5.93
C ASN A 127 19.97 -2.28 -6.14
N VAL A 128 19.76 -3.22 -7.03
CA VAL A 128 18.44 -3.66 -7.46
C VAL A 128 17.82 -4.75 -6.57
N SER A 129 18.61 -5.43 -5.71
CA SER A 129 18.10 -6.53 -4.88
C SER A 129 16.91 -6.09 -4.00
N GLY A 130 17.03 -4.95 -3.32
CA GLY A 130 15.94 -4.42 -2.49
C GLY A 130 14.69 -4.05 -3.29
N GLU A 131 14.85 -3.56 -4.51
CA GLU A 131 13.72 -3.22 -5.39
C GLU A 131 13.06 -4.46 -5.98
N ILE A 132 13.84 -5.47 -6.34
CA ILE A 132 13.33 -6.77 -6.79
C ILE A 132 12.53 -7.42 -5.66
N LYS A 133 13.02 -7.41 -4.42
CA LYS A 133 12.29 -7.90 -3.24
C LYS A 133 10.99 -7.12 -3.03
N ASN A 134 11.04 -5.79 -3.14
CA ASN A 134 9.82 -4.97 -3.02
C ASN A 134 8.80 -5.26 -4.13
N PHE A 135 9.26 -5.42 -5.36
CA PHE A 135 8.38 -5.78 -6.48
C PHE A 135 7.87 -7.21 -6.36
N GLY A 136 8.70 -8.14 -5.91
CA GLY A 136 8.37 -9.54 -5.67
C GLY A 136 7.19 -9.75 -4.71
N ARG A 137 6.91 -8.78 -3.81
CA ARG A 137 5.73 -8.84 -2.93
C ARG A 137 4.41 -9.03 -3.67
N ASN A 138 4.34 -8.60 -4.93
CA ASN A 138 3.13 -8.74 -5.74
C ASN A 138 2.75 -10.20 -6.02
N ILE A 139 3.64 -11.18 -5.82
CA ILE A 139 3.27 -12.60 -5.92
C ILE A 139 2.27 -13.03 -4.84
N PHE A 140 2.19 -12.28 -3.73
CA PHE A 140 1.25 -12.51 -2.63
C PHE A 140 -0.03 -11.68 -2.76
N ASP A 141 -0.14 -10.88 -3.81
CA ASP A 141 -1.36 -10.13 -4.12
C ASP A 141 -2.44 -11.05 -4.65
N GLU A 142 -3.68 -10.92 -4.14
CA GLU A 142 -4.81 -11.76 -4.57
C GLU A 142 -5.04 -11.68 -6.08
N GLY A 143 -4.89 -10.48 -6.68
CA GLY A 143 -5.04 -10.30 -8.12
C GLY A 143 -3.99 -11.04 -8.96
N TYR A 144 -2.77 -11.25 -8.43
CA TYR A 144 -1.77 -12.10 -9.07
C TYR A 144 -2.11 -13.58 -8.89
N ILE A 145 -2.52 -13.97 -7.68
CA ILE A 145 -2.83 -15.35 -7.32
C ILE A 145 -4.05 -15.87 -8.09
N GLU A 146 -5.13 -15.09 -8.19
CA GLU A 146 -6.34 -15.44 -8.96
C GLU A 146 -6.04 -15.78 -10.42
N LYS A 147 -5.08 -15.10 -11.04
CA LYS A 147 -4.67 -15.36 -12.41
C LYS A 147 -3.79 -16.60 -12.57
N GLY A 148 -3.22 -17.05 -11.49
CA GLY A 148 -2.57 -18.33 -11.26
C GLY A 148 -1.65 -18.82 -12.37
N ASP A 149 -1.76 -20.10 -12.68
CA ASP A 149 -0.89 -20.82 -13.61
C ASP A 149 -0.93 -20.27 -15.06
N GLY A 150 -2.05 -19.71 -15.46
CA GLY A 150 -2.19 -19.09 -16.79
C GLY A 150 -1.30 -17.87 -16.95
N LEU A 151 -1.21 -17.03 -15.92
CA LEU A 151 -0.34 -15.85 -15.91
C LEU A 151 1.14 -16.28 -15.83
N ARG A 152 1.47 -17.23 -14.94
CA ARG A 152 2.83 -17.77 -14.81
C ARG A 152 3.38 -18.29 -16.15
N ARG A 153 2.61 -19.13 -16.85
CA ARG A 153 3.00 -19.64 -18.17
C ARG A 153 3.22 -18.54 -19.20
N LYS A 154 2.35 -17.51 -19.21
CA LYS A 154 2.53 -16.37 -20.12
C LYS A 154 3.77 -15.52 -19.78
N LEU A 155 4.08 -15.34 -18.49
CA LEU A 155 5.25 -14.58 -18.07
C LEU A 155 6.57 -15.32 -18.32
N GLN A 156 6.56 -16.65 -18.28
CA GLN A 156 7.72 -17.50 -18.63
C GLN A 156 7.96 -17.58 -20.14
N ASP A 157 6.91 -17.39 -20.95
CA ASP A 157 7.03 -17.42 -22.41
C ASP A 157 7.75 -16.14 -22.93
N LYS A 158 8.96 -16.36 -23.46
CA LYS A 158 9.79 -15.28 -24.00
C LYS A 158 9.15 -14.58 -25.20
N ASP A 159 8.43 -15.34 -26.04
CA ASP A 159 7.78 -14.78 -27.21
C ASP A 159 6.55 -13.96 -26.85
N CYS A 160 5.81 -14.33 -25.82
CA CYS A 160 4.70 -13.57 -25.30
C CYS A 160 5.15 -12.15 -24.87
N ILE A 161 6.20 -12.05 -24.06
CA ILE A 161 6.73 -10.77 -23.59
C ILE A 161 7.32 -9.94 -24.73
N LYS A 162 8.04 -10.58 -25.65
CA LYS A 162 8.61 -9.92 -26.83
C LYS A 162 7.52 -9.34 -27.74
N ASN A 163 6.45 -10.10 -27.98
CA ASN A 163 5.34 -9.65 -28.79
C ASN A 163 4.58 -8.51 -28.09
N TYR A 164 4.37 -8.60 -26.79
CA TYR A 164 3.75 -7.53 -26.01
C TYR A 164 4.56 -6.22 -26.09
N ARG A 165 5.90 -6.29 -25.92
CA ARG A 165 6.79 -5.12 -26.09
C ARG A 165 6.64 -4.50 -27.47
N ARG A 166 6.65 -5.33 -28.54
CA ARG A 166 6.45 -4.85 -29.91
C ARG A 166 5.12 -4.17 -30.13
N THR A 167 4.06 -4.73 -29.57
CA THR A 167 2.71 -4.16 -29.66
C THR A 167 2.66 -2.80 -28.99
N LEU A 168 3.19 -2.65 -27.78
CA LEU A 168 3.24 -1.36 -27.08
C LEU A 168 4.05 -0.32 -27.84
N GLN A 169 5.21 -0.70 -28.37
CA GLN A 169 6.06 0.19 -29.18
C GLN A 169 5.36 0.61 -30.48
N ALA A 170 4.62 -0.31 -31.11
CA ALA A 170 3.85 0.01 -32.31
C ALA A 170 2.73 1.01 -32.03
N ILE A 171 1.97 0.80 -30.95
CA ILE A 171 0.90 1.73 -30.51
C ILE A 171 1.48 3.11 -30.17
N GLU A 172 2.60 3.16 -29.45
CA GLU A 172 3.28 4.42 -29.13
C GLU A 172 3.71 5.17 -30.40
N THR A 173 4.35 4.45 -31.32
CA THR A 173 4.81 5.01 -32.60
C THR A 173 3.64 5.54 -33.43
N GLU A 174 2.57 4.76 -33.56
CA GLU A 174 1.37 5.17 -34.29
C GLU A 174 0.73 6.43 -33.70
N ALA A 175 0.62 6.50 -32.37
CA ALA A 175 0.08 7.67 -31.68
C ALA A 175 0.93 8.93 -31.91
N LEU A 176 2.26 8.79 -31.86
CA LEU A 176 3.19 9.89 -32.12
C LEU A 176 3.17 10.32 -33.60
N GLU A 177 3.12 9.37 -34.54
CA GLU A 177 3.03 9.66 -35.97
C GLU A 177 1.72 10.36 -36.33
N GLN A 178 0.61 9.97 -35.74
CA GLN A 178 -0.67 10.66 -35.92
C GLN A 178 -0.58 12.13 -35.50
N MET A 179 0.04 12.42 -34.35
CA MET A 179 0.18 13.79 -33.87
C MET A 179 1.16 14.60 -34.74
N LYS A 180 2.22 13.97 -35.23
CA LYS A 180 3.11 14.53 -36.21
C LYS A 180 2.39 14.90 -37.52
N GLY A 181 1.47 14.05 -37.98
CA GLY A 181 0.65 14.28 -39.16
C GLY A 181 -0.17 15.56 -39.05
N PHE A 182 -0.74 15.89 -37.89
CA PHE A 182 -1.42 17.18 -37.70
C PHE A 182 -0.47 18.38 -37.78
N ALA A 183 0.75 18.23 -37.29
CA ALA A 183 1.75 19.28 -37.41
C ALA A 183 2.16 19.50 -38.88
N ASP A 184 2.41 18.42 -39.61
CA ASP A 184 2.78 18.45 -41.01
C ASP A 184 1.65 19.05 -41.88
N GLN A 185 0.38 18.71 -41.59
CA GLN A 185 -0.79 19.33 -42.21
C GLN A 185 -0.84 20.85 -41.97
N PHE A 186 -0.61 21.26 -40.72
CA PHE A 186 -0.57 22.68 -40.37
C PHE A 186 0.47 23.44 -41.19
N PHE A 187 1.70 22.95 -41.23
CA PHE A 187 2.77 23.60 -42.00
C PHE A 187 2.51 23.53 -43.51
N GLY A 188 1.94 22.44 -44.01
CA GLY A 188 1.55 22.28 -45.41
C GLY A 188 0.44 23.28 -45.83
N ILE A 189 -0.55 23.51 -44.97
CA ILE A 189 -1.59 24.53 -45.21
C ILE A 189 -0.95 25.93 -45.30
N LEU A 190 -0.03 26.28 -44.41
CA LEU A 190 0.66 27.54 -44.47
C LEU A 190 1.46 27.72 -45.78
N GLU A 191 2.24 26.72 -46.16
CA GLU A 191 3.06 26.71 -47.35
C GLU A 191 2.20 26.86 -48.64
N SER A 192 1.11 26.09 -48.73
CA SER A 192 0.19 26.13 -49.87
C SER A 192 -0.46 27.51 -50.08
N ASN A 193 -0.66 28.25 -48.98
CA ASN A 193 -1.21 29.61 -49.01
C ASN A 193 -0.12 30.70 -49.05
N GLY A 194 1.14 30.33 -49.25
CA GLY A 194 2.27 31.28 -49.34
C GLY A 194 2.50 32.05 -48.04
N LEU A 195 2.13 31.44 -46.89
CA LEU A 195 2.27 32.02 -45.57
C LEU A 195 3.47 31.40 -44.84
N ALA A 196 4.25 32.27 -44.20
CA ALA A 196 5.31 31.84 -43.28
C ALA A 196 4.82 32.00 -41.83
N ILE A 197 5.48 31.30 -40.89
CA ILE A 197 5.22 31.38 -39.44
C ILE A 197 5.24 32.85 -38.97
N ASP A 198 6.12 33.65 -39.54
CA ASP A 198 6.25 35.09 -39.23
C ASP A 198 5.04 35.95 -39.62
N ASN A 199 4.13 35.44 -40.44
CA ASN A 199 2.88 36.08 -40.78
C ASN A 199 1.79 35.92 -39.73
N LEU A 200 1.93 34.89 -38.87
CA LEU A 200 0.99 34.58 -37.79
C LEU A 200 1.19 35.46 -36.55
N ALA A 201 0.15 35.55 -35.72
CA ALA A 201 0.23 36.23 -34.44
C ALA A 201 1.27 35.59 -33.54
N ASN A 202 2.11 36.39 -32.89
CA ASN A 202 3.20 35.96 -32.01
C ASN A 202 4.27 35.07 -32.70
N LYS A 203 4.23 34.95 -34.03
CA LYS A 203 5.23 34.21 -34.83
C LYS A 203 5.54 32.83 -34.27
N SER A 204 6.81 32.48 -34.11
CA SER A 204 7.25 31.18 -33.54
C SER A 204 6.86 30.95 -32.07
N LYS A 205 6.46 31.97 -31.34
CA LYS A 205 5.97 31.89 -29.95
C LYS A 205 4.44 31.77 -29.86
N GLY A 206 3.73 31.87 -31.00
CA GLY A 206 2.28 31.72 -31.10
C GLY A 206 1.83 30.26 -31.20
N VAL A 207 0.70 30.05 -31.89
CA VAL A 207 0.12 28.73 -32.13
C VAL A 207 1.04 27.78 -32.91
N SER A 208 1.95 28.33 -33.76
CA SER A 208 2.98 27.53 -34.43
C SER A 208 3.90 26.77 -33.47
N SER A 209 4.14 27.30 -32.27
CA SER A 209 4.89 26.61 -31.23
C SER A 209 4.20 25.33 -30.78
N TYR A 210 2.88 25.29 -30.74
CA TYR A 210 2.09 24.10 -30.43
C TYR A 210 2.36 23.01 -31.46
N PHE A 211 2.20 23.30 -32.76
CA PHE A 211 2.44 22.31 -33.81
C PHE A 211 3.92 21.89 -33.92
N SER A 212 4.86 22.81 -33.70
CA SER A 212 6.28 22.46 -33.64
C SER A 212 6.60 21.47 -32.49
N LYS A 213 5.95 21.64 -31.35
CA LYS A 213 6.11 20.71 -30.23
C LYS A 213 5.46 19.34 -30.48
N LEU A 214 4.30 19.32 -31.18
CA LEU A 214 3.70 18.06 -31.64
C LEU A 214 4.62 17.32 -32.60
N GLN A 215 5.28 18.03 -33.51
CA GLN A 215 6.27 17.47 -34.45
C GLN A 215 7.47 16.85 -33.70
N MET A 216 7.83 17.40 -32.53
CA MET A 216 8.87 16.87 -31.63
C MET A 216 8.37 15.74 -30.74
N GLY A 217 7.11 15.31 -30.86
CA GLY A 217 6.53 14.24 -30.04
C GLY A 217 6.13 14.66 -28.63
N LYS A 218 6.01 15.96 -28.32
CA LYS A 218 5.53 16.44 -27.04
C LYS A 218 4.00 16.46 -27.04
N LEU A 219 3.37 15.83 -26.05
CA LEU A 219 1.91 15.68 -25.96
C LEU A 219 1.34 16.15 -24.62
N ASP A 220 2.17 16.58 -23.68
CA ASP A 220 1.76 16.93 -22.32
C ASP A 220 0.76 18.09 -22.25
N ASP A 221 0.01 18.19 -21.16
CA ASP A 221 -1.09 19.14 -21.01
C ASP A 221 -0.65 20.61 -20.96
N SER A 222 0.64 20.88 -20.77
CA SER A 222 1.19 22.25 -20.85
C SER A 222 1.08 22.86 -22.26
N LEU A 223 0.85 22.03 -23.29
CA LEU A 223 0.61 22.47 -24.65
C LEU A 223 -0.71 23.22 -24.80
N ARG A 224 -1.76 22.81 -24.06
CA ARG A 224 -3.04 23.52 -24.04
C ARG A 224 -2.97 24.72 -23.10
N ASN A 225 -2.37 25.77 -23.57
CA ASN A 225 -2.17 27.01 -22.82
C ASN A 225 -3.11 28.14 -23.28
N ALA A 226 -3.06 29.28 -22.58
CA ALA A 226 -3.89 30.45 -22.91
C ALA A 226 -3.74 30.94 -24.35
N THR A 227 -2.61 30.65 -25.02
CA THR A 227 -2.40 30.99 -26.43
C THR A 227 -3.24 30.11 -27.35
N VAL A 228 -3.22 28.80 -27.12
CA VAL A 228 -4.02 27.81 -27.85
C VAL A 228 -5.51 28.11 -27.67
N GLU A 229 -5.97 28.33 -26.43
CA GLU A 229 -7.37 28.70 -26.15
C GLU A 229 -7.83 29.96 -26.89
N LYS A 230 -6.99 31.01 -26.95
CA LYS A 230 -7.29 32.20 -27.72
C LYS A 230 -7.43 31.96 -29.22
N HIS A 231 -6.59 31.08 -29.79
CA HIS A 231 -6.64 30.73 -31.19
C HIS A 231 -7.83 29.84 -31.56
N LEU A 232 -8.26 28.99 -30.62
CA LEU A 232 -9.49 28.20 -30.74
C LEU A 232 -10.75 29.09 -30.69
N ALA A 233 -10.72 30.16 -29.87
CA ALA A 233 -11.89 31.00 -29.63
C ALA A 233 -12.26 31.93 -30.80
N SER A 234 -11.26 32.42 -31.57
CA SER A 234 -11.55 33.36 -32.67
C SER A 234 -10.50 33.33 -33.77
N PRO A 235 -10.92 33.34 -35.05
CA PRO A 235 -10.03 33.46 -36.22
C PRO A 235 -9.19 34.72 -36.21
N GLU A 236 -9.69 35.81 -35.64
CA GLU A 236 -8.99 37.09 -35.57
C GLU A 236 -7.70 37.04 -34.75
N ASN A 237 -7.60 36.12 -33.85
CA ASN A 237 -6.42 35.93 -32.99
C ASN A 237 -5.22 35.31 -33.73
N TRP A 238 -5.43 34.77 -34.94
CA TRP A 238 -4.38 34.14 -35.75
C TRP A 238 -3.47 35.14 -36.47
N SER A 239 -3.90 36.40 -36.59
CA SER A 239 -3.13 37.44 -37.25
C SER A 239 -2.91 38.64 -36.34
N SER A 240 -1.77 39.34 -36.51
CA SER A 240 -1.55 40.62 -35.84
C SER A 240 -2.43 41.70 -36.44
N LYS A 241 -2.83 42.71 -35.64
CA LYS A 241 -3.67 43.82 -36.10
C LYS A 241 -3.03 44.64 -37.23
N SER A 242 -1.71 44.64 -37.33
CA SER A 242 -0.91 45.37 -38.32
C SER A 242 -0.49 44.53 -39.54
N SER A 243 -0.92 43.27 -39.62
CA SER A 243 -0.53 42.40 -40.73
C SER A 243 -1.22 42.78 -42.04
N PRO A 244 -0.49 42.99 -43.15
CA PRO A 244 -1.09 43.28 -44.46
C PRO A 244 -1.91 42.10 -45.02
N ARG A 245 -1.71 40.88 -44.51
CA ARG A 245 -2.42 39.64 -44.91
C ARG A 245 -3.51 39.23 -43.93
N ARG A 246 -3.96 40.13 -43.05
CA ARG A 246 -4.88 39.83 -41.95
C ARG A 246 -6.15 39.13 -42.43
N ASN A 247 -6.83 39.64 -43.44
CA ASN A 247 -8.10 39.08 -43.93
C ASN A 247 -7.90 37.65 -44.44
N ALA A 248 -6.88 37.43 -45.27
CA ALA A 248 -6.56 36.10 -45.80
C ALA A 248 -6.24 35.08 -44.68
N ILE A 249 -5.48 35.52 -43.66
CA ILE A 249 -5.16 34.65 -42.51
C ILE A 249 -6.42 34.37 -41.67
N THR A 250 -7.30 35.35 -41.48
CA THR A 250 -8.54 35.18 -40.71
C THR A 250 -9.51 34.22 -41.42
N GLU A 251 -9.65 34.36 -42.75
CA GLU A 251 -10.47 33.43 -43.57
C GLU A 251 -9.90 32.00 -43.54
N LEU A 252 -8.59 31.85 -43.74
CA LEU A 252 -7.92 30.56 -43.66
C LEU A 252 -8.03 29.93 -42.27
N ALA A 253 -7.91 30.74 -41.22
CA ALA A 253 -8.05 30.27 -39.85
C ALA A 253 -9.47 29.75 -39.57
N ALA A 254 -10.50 30.44 -40.04
CA ALA A 254 -11.87 30.00 -39.89
C ALA A 254 -12.18 28.72 -40.70
N ALA A 255 -11.63 28.62 -41.92
CA ALA A 255 -11.92 27.51 -42.84
C ALA A 255 -11.13 26.23 -42.49
N GLU A 256 -9.86 26.35 -42.13
CA GLU A 256 -8.95 25.18 -42.04
C GLU A 256 -8.18 25.09 -40.72
N LEU A 257 -7.60 26.20 -40.20
CA LEU A 257 -6.64 26.12 -39.11
C LEU A 257 -7.30 25.86 -37.75
N ILE A 258 -8.48 26.44 -37.48
CA ILE A 258 -9.24 26.19 -36.24
C ILE A 258 -9.79 24.78 -36.21
N PRO A 259 -10.47 24.26 -37.26
CA PRO A 259 -10.88 22.87 -37.30
C PRO A 259 -9.72 21.87 -37.10
N LEU A 260 -8.57 22.14 -37.72
CA LEU A 260 -7.37 21.33 -37.57
C LEU A 260 -6.86 21.35 -36.10
N LEU A 261 -6.80 22.54 -35.49
CA LEU A 261 -6.35 22.70 -34.11
C LEU A 261 -7.31 22.03 -33.11
N GLN A 262 -8.63 22.12 -33.35
CA GLN A 262 -9.64 21.43 -32.53
C GLN A 262 -9.46 19.91 -32.59
N THR A 263 -9.36 19.38 -33.81
CA THR A 263 -9.14 17.95 -34.02
C THR A 263 -7.82 17.51 -33.40
N ALA A 264 -6.75 18.27 -33.60
CA ALA A 264 -5.44 17.97 -33.00
C ALA A 264 -5.51 17.91 -31.46
N GLU A 265 -6.24 18.84 -30.80
CA GLU A 265 -6.40 18.83 -29.35
C GLU A 265 -7.22 17.65 -28.83
N GLU A 266 -8.28 17.26 -29.52
CA GLU A 266 -9.07 16.07 -29.17
C GLU A 266 -8.22 14.78 -29.21
N PHE A 267 -7.41 14.64 -30.26
CA PHE A 267 -6.52 13.49 -30.41
C PHE A 267 -5.31 13.58 -29.47
N ARG A 268 -4.77 14.78 -29.19
CA ARG A 268 -3.62 14.97 -28.32
C ARG A 268 -3.87 14.40 -26.91
N SER A 269 -5.00 14.73 -26.31
CA SER A 269 -5.33 14.22 -24.96
C SER A 269 -5.38 12.69 -24.92
N LYS A 270 -6.05 12.06 -25.90
CA LYS A 270 -6.11 10.60 -26.01
C LYS A 270 -4.74 9.98 -26.25
N ASN A 271 -3.98 10.53 -27.19
CA ASN A 271 -2.66 10.02 -27.54
C ASN A 271 -1.65 10.24 -26.41
N ASN A 272 -1.74 11.33 -25.64
CA ASN A 272 -0.93 11.53 -24.45
C ASN A 272 -1.16 10.43 -23.41
N MET A 273 -2.43 10.10 -23.13
CA MET A 273 -2.76 9.00 -22.23
C MET A 273 -2.25 7.64 -22.76
N LEU A 274 -2.38 7.39 -24.07
CA LEU A 274 -1.93 6.16 -24.73
C LEU A 274 -0.40 6.04 -24.66
N VAL A 275 0.34 7.07 -25.05
CA VAL A 275 1.80 7.12 -25.03
C VAL A 275 2.32 6.94 -23.61
N ASN A 276 1.78 7.67 -22.64
CA ASN A 276 2.15 7.51 -21.22
C ASN A 276 1.89 6.11 -20.70
N SER A 277 0.75 5.49 -21.06
CA SER A 277 0.41 4.13 -20.66
C SER A 277 1.38 3.10 -21.27
N CYS A 278 1.74 3.28 -22.55
CA CYS A 278 2.73 2.42 -23.21
C CYS A 278 4.12 2.58 -22.57
N GLN A 279 4.57 3.80 -22.32
CA GLN A 279 5.86 4.08 -21.69
C GLN A 279 5.94 3.52 -20.27
N LEU A 280 4.89 3.69 -19.46
CA LEU A 280 4.81 3.10 -18.12
C LEU A 280 4.85 1.56 -18.18
N SER A 281 4.11 0.95 -19.08
CA SER A 281 4.10 -0.50 -19.26
C SER A 281 5.46 -1.02 -19.71
N LEU A 282 6.10 -0.36 -20.67
CA LEU A 282 7.44 -0.70 -21.15
C LEU A 282 8.50 -0.57 -20.07
N ARG A 283 8.40 0.46 -19.23
CA ARG A 283 9.31 0.71 -18.10
C ARG A 283 9.30 -0.43 -17.08
N TYR A 284 8.16 -1.04 -16.83
CA TYR A 284 8.01 -2.10 -15.82
C TYR A 284 8.01 -3.52 -16.40
N ILE A 285 8.18 -3.68 -17.71
CA ILE A 285 8.10 -5.00 -18.36
C ILE A 285 9.20 -5.97 -17.88
N ASN A 286 10.37 -5.46 -17.54
CA ASN A 286 11.46 -6.28 -17.01
C ASN A 286 11.17 -6.75 -15.59
N ASN A 287 10.50 -5.92 -14.77
CA ASN A 287 10.03 -6.32 -13.45
C ASN A 287 9.00 -7.45 -13.54
N VAL A 288 8.06 -7.35 -14.49
CA VAL A 288 7.03 -8.39 -14.72
C VAL A 288 7.67 -9.71 -15.15
N ARG A 289 8.76 -9.68 -15.92
CA ARG A 289 9.53 -10.89 -16.28
C ARG A 289 10.13 -11.60 -15.08
N LEU A 290 10.66 -10.84 -14.11
CA LEU A 290 11.24 -11.40 -12.90
C LEU A 290 10.20 -12.01 -11.96
N LEU A 291 8.95 -11.53 -12.02
CA LEU A 291 7.90 -11.93 -11.09
C LEU A 291 7.62 -13.45 -11.15
N ALA A 292 7.54 -14.02 -12.35
CA ALA A 292 7.29 -15.45 -12.53
C ALA A 292 8.45 -16.31 -12.00
N ASN A 293 9.69 -15.85 -12.16
CA ASN A 293 10.87 -16.58 -11.66
C ASN A 293 10.96 -16.50 -10.14
N ILE A 294 10.60 -15.34 -9.54
CA ILE A 294 10.54 -15.19 -8.10
C ILE A 294 9.47 -16.13 -7.50
N ASP A 295 8.27 -16.18 -8.11
CA ASP A 295 7.19 -17.07 -7.68
C ASP A 295 7.62 -18.54 -7.76
N GLU A 296 8.30 -18.96 -8.84
CA GLU A 296 8.82 -20.31 -9.00
C GLU A 296 9.87 -20.65 -7.91
N GLU A 297 10.81 -19.75 -7.63
CA GLU A 297 11.82 -19.96 -6.60
C GLU A 297 11.22 -19.99 -5.19
N VAL A 298 10.23 -19.13 -4.90
CA VAL A 298 9.49 -19.17 -3.62
C VAL A 298 8.81 -20.51 -3.43
N ARG A 299 8.14 -21.04 -4.47
CA ARG A 299 7.48 -22.35 -4.41
C ARG A 299 8.46 -23.49 -4.24
N HIS A 300 9.58 -23.42 -4.95
CA HIS A 300 10.66 -24.42 -4.86
C HIS A 300 11.23 -24.49 -3.43
N LEU A 301 11.60 -23.34 -2.86
CA LEU A 301 12.14 -23.28 -1.49
C LEU A 301 11.11 -23.68 -0.43
N ASN A 302 9.85 -23.35 -0.63
CA ASN A 302 8.79 -23.78 0.27
C ASN A 302 8.60 -25.30 0.23
N TYR A 303 8.66 -25.90 -0.96
CA TYR A 303 8.61 -27.35 -1.12
C TYR A 303 9.80 -28.06 -0.47
N GLU A 304 11.02 -27.58 -0.74
CA GLU A 304 12.26 -28.17 -0.16
C GLU A 304 12.27 -28.09 1.37
N ASN A 305 11.76 -27.00 1.96
CA ASN A 305 11.74 -26.78 3.40
C ASN A 305 10.46 -27.28 4.09
N ASN A 306 9.55 -27.96 3.38
CA ASN A 306 8.22 -28.32 3.86
C ASN A 306 7.50 -27.13 4.52
N ARG A 307 7.64 -25.93 3.94
CA ARG A 307 6.99 -24.70 4.39
C ARG A 307 5.72 -24.44 3.60
N PHE A 308 4.74 -23.87 4.27
CA PHE A 308 3.50 -23.43 3.69
C PHE A 308 3.24 -21.98 4.12
N LEU A 309 3.00 -21.10 3.14
CA LEU A 309 2.74 -19.71 3.44
C LEU A 309 1.29 -19.51 3.89
N LEU A 310 1.10 -18.63 4.85
CA LEU A 310 -0.24 -18.28 5.31
C LEU A 310 -1.09 -17.67 4.17
N SER A 311 -0.49 -16.89 3.28
CA SER A 311 -1.16 -16.36 2.09
C SER A 311 -1.75 -17.43 1.19
N ASP A 312 -1.09 -18.61 1.07
CA ASP A 312 -1.54 -19.68 0.21
C ASP A 312 -2.75 -20.43 0.78
N THR A 313 -2.98 -20.32 2.11
CA THR A 313 -4.13 -20.97 2.79
C THR A 313 -5.46 -20.53 2.17
N ASN A 314 -5.62 -19.23 1.99
CA ASN A 314 -6.86 -18.66 1.45
C ASN A 314 -7.10 -19.11 0.00
N VAL A 315 -6.03 -19.22 -0.79
CA VAL A 315 -6.06 -19.64 -2.19
C VAL A 315 -6.44 -21.11 -2.33
N LEU A 316 -5.78 -21.99 -1.56
CA LEU A 316 -6.08 -23.41 -1.60
C LEU A 316 -7.51 -23.70 -1.16
N LEU A 317 -7.96 -23.01 -0.12
CA LEU A 317 -9.33 -23.15 0.34
C LEU A 317 -10.32 -22.64 -0.70
N HIS A 318 -10.03 -21.49 -1.35
CA HIS A 318 -10.83 -20.94 -2.42
C HIS A 318 -10.96 -21.92 -3.59
N ASN A 319 -9.87 -22.52 -4.04
CA ASN A 319 -9.89 -23.51 -5.12
C ASN A 319 -10.67 -24.77 -4.73
N LEU A 320 -10.49 -25.29 -3.50
CA LEU A 320 -11.25 -26.44 -3.00
C LEU A 320 -12.75 -26.18 -2.93
N VAL A 321 -13.12 -24.96 -2.57
CA VAL A 321 -14.51 -24.55 -2.42
C VAL A 321 -15.17 -24.34 -3.78
N HIS A 322 -14.43 -23.84 -4.79
CA HIS A 322 -14.95 -23.58 -6.13
C HIS A 322 -14.88 -24.79 -7.08
N ASP A 323 -13.83 -25.62 -6.96
CA ASP A 323 -13.62 -26.79 -7.82
C ASP A 323 -14.26 -28.06 -7.26
N GLY A 324 -14.62 -28.07 -5.98
CA GLY A 324 -15.18 -29.21 -5.27
C GLY A 324 -16.59 -28.98 -4.72
N ASP A 325 -17.12 -30.01 -4.08
CA ASP A 325 -18.37 -29.91 -3.33
C ASP A 325 -18.08 -29.18 -2.01
N SER A 326 -18.53 -27.93 -1.88
CA SER A 326 -18.30 -27.08 -0.70
C SER A 326 -18.76 -27.77 0.61
N SER A 327 -19.78 -28.63 0.53
CA SER A 327 -20.26 -29.41 1.66
C SER A 327 -19.20 -30.38 2.20
N PHE A 328 -18.36 -30.94 1.34
CA PHE A 328 -17.28 -31.84 1.71
C PHE A 328 -16.21 -31.18 2.60
N VAL A 329 -15.82 -29.93 2.27
CA VAL A 329 -14.85 -29.16 3.05
C VAL A 329 -15.36 -28.97 4.48
N PHE A 330 -16.63 -28.64 4.65
CA PHE A 330 -17.25 -28.36 5.94
C PHE A 330 -17.59 -29.61 6.72
N GLU A 331 -17.98 -30.71 6.07
CA GLU A 331 -18.19 -32.00 6.70
C GLU A 331 -16.89 -32.53 7.33
N LYS A 332 -15.75 -32.37 6.65
CA LYS A 332 -14.42 -32.77 7.13
C LYS A 332 -13.93 -31.94 8.34
N ILE A 333 -14.37 -30.71 8.49
CA ILE A 333 -14.04 -29.90 9.68
C ILE A 333 -14.69 -30.49 10.95
N GLY A 334 -15.66 -31.39 10.82
CA GLY A 334 -16.28 -32.11 11.94
C GLY A 334 -17.08 -31.23 12.90
N THR A 335 -17.31 -29.96 12.55
CA THR A 335 -18.04 -28.98 13.34
C THR A 335 -19.11 -28.32 12.50
N THR A 336 -20.37 -28.44 12.96
CA THR A 336 -21.47 -27.66 12.37
C THR A 336 -21.35 -26.22 12.89
N ILE A 337 -20.84 -25.31 12.08
CA ILE A 337 -20.82 -23.89 12.40
C ILE A 337 -22.20 -23.33 12.07
N ARG A 338 -22.98 -23.02 13.12
CA ARG A 338 -24.36 -22.53 12.96
C ARG A 338 -24.42 -21.02 12.84
N ASN A 339 -23.65 -20.31 13.67
CA ASN A 339 -23.68 -18.87 13.76
C ASN A 339 -22.31 -18.29 13.47
N VAL A 340 -22.20 -17.37 12.55
CA VAL A 340 -20.96 -16.68 12.20
C VAL A 340 -21.03 -15.24 12.69
N MET A 341 -20.05 -14.81 13.47
CA MET A 341 -19.89 -13.42 13.91
C MET A 341 -18.54 -12.92 13.45
N ILE A 342 -18.51 -11.87 12.60
CA ILE A 342 -17.27 -11.27 12.10
C ILE A 342 -17.20 -9.83 12.60
N ASP A 343 -16.09 -9.49 13.25
CA ASP A 343 -15.76 -8.14 13.71
C ASP A 343 -14.70 -7.54 12.80
N GLU A 344 -14.63 -6.20 12.69
CA GLU A 344 -13.71 -5.46 11.82
C GLU A 344 -13.78 -5.92 10.35
N PHE A 345 -15.00 -6.15 9.86
CA PHE A 345 -15.22 -6.77 8.55
C PHE A 345 -14.67 -5.96 7.38
N GLN A 346 -14.49 -4.63 7.51
CA GLN A 346 -13.91 -3.76 6.51
C GLN A 346 -12.46 -4.12 6.14
N ASP A 347 -11.78 -4.91 6.99
CA ASP A 347 -10.41 -5.35 6.77
C ASP A 347 -10.31 -6.74 6.12
N THR A 348 -11.47 -7.36 5.84
CA THR A 348 -11.57 -8.67 5.19
C THR A 348 -11.25 -8.55 3.71
N SER A 349 -10.42 -9.45 3.17
CA SER A 349 -10.15 -9.54 1.74
C SER A 349 -11.29 -10.21 0.98
N ARG A 350 -11.31 -10.03 -0.36
CA ARG A 350 -12.33 -10.64 -1.21
C ARG A 350 -12.27 -12.17 -1.16
N MET A 351 -11.08 -12.73 -1.21
CA MET A 351 -10.86 -14.17 -1.13
C MET A 351 -11.28 -14.75 0.23
N GLN A 352 -10.95 -14.05 1.33
CA GLN A 352 -11.44 -14.42 2.66
C GLN A 352 -12.96 -14.39 2.73
N TRP A 353 -13.58 -13.35 2.17
CA TRP A 353 -15.04 -13.25 2.11
C TRP A 353 -15.67 -14.39 1.31
N ASP A 354 -15.18 -14.69 0.12
CA ASP A 354 -15.73 -15.76 -0.72
C ASP A 354 -15.65 -17.11 0.01
N ASN A 355 -14.58 -17.36 0.74
CA ASN A 355 -14.44 -18.55 1.59
C ASN A 355 -15.43 -18.56 2.77
N PHE A 356 -15.65 -17.43 3.44
CA PHE A 356 -16.61 -17.34 4.55
C PHE A 356 -18.07 -17.29 4.13
N ARG A 357 -18.34 -16.69 2.98
CA ARG A 357 -19.70 -16.49 2.46
C ARG A 357 -20.49 -17.80 2.43
N LEU A 358 -19.88 -18.89 2.02
CA LEU A 358 -20.53 -20.20 1.98
C LEU A 358 -20.93 -20.70 3.35
N LEU A 359 -20.05 -20.57 4.36
CA LEU A 359 -20.38 -20.91 5.76
C LEU A 359 -21.54 -20.09 6.29
N LEU A 360 -21.53 -18.80 5.97
CA LEU A 360 -22.58 -17.88 6.39
C LEU A 360 -23.92 -18.25 5.75
N LEU A 361 -23.93 -18.51 4.43
CA LEU A 361 -25.13 -18.91 3.69
C LEU A 361 -25.69 -20.26 4.16
N GLU A 362 -24.82 -21.22 4.50
CA GLU A 362 -25.21 -22.50 5.06
C GLU A 362 -25.96 -22.31 6.39
N GLY A 363 -25.40 -21.57 7.32
CA GLY A 363 -26.05 -21.25 8.61
C GLY A 363 -27.38 -20.51 8.42
N LEU A 364 -27.43 -19.52 7.54
CA LEU A 364 -28.67 -18.78 7.23
C LEU A 364 -29.73 -19.68 6.59
N SER A 365 -29.36 -20.65 5.75
CA SER A 365 -30.29 -21.60 5.14
C SER A 365 -30.95 -22.53 6.16
N GLN A 366 -30.26 -22.79 7.28
CA GLN A 366 -30.77 -23.58 8.42
C GLN A 366 -31.62 -22.73 9.39
N GLY A 367 -31.83 -21.45 9.10
CA GLY A 367 -32.63 -20.54 9.93
C GLY A 367 -31.86 -19.94 11.10
N GLU A 368 -30.53 -20.06 11.13
CA GLU A 368 -29.68 -19.47 12.15
C GLU A 368 -29.35 -18.00 11.86
N ASN A 369 -28.92 -17.27 12.87
CA ASN A 369 -28.57 -15.86 12.75
C ASN A 369 -27.06 -15.67 12.72
N SER A 370 -26.61 -14.70 11.94
CA SER A 370 -25.21 -14.29 11.86
C SER A 370 -25.08 -12.78 12.05
N LEU A 371 -23.89 -12.31 12.44
CA LEU A 371 -23.62 -10.90 12.73
C LEU A 371 -22.31 -10.47 12.05
N ILE A 372 -22.38 -9.40 11.27
CA ILE A 372 -21.21 -8.74 10.70
C ILE A 372 -21.14 -7.33 11.30
N VAL A 373 -19.97 -6.97 11.82
CA VAL A 373 -19.68 -5.66 12.40
C VAL A 373 -18.47 -5.06 11.72
N GLY A 374 -18.56 -3.79 11.33
CA GLY A 374 -17.47 -3.08 10.69
C GLY A 374 -17.79 -1.62 10.45
N ASP A 375 -16.77 -0.86 10.08
CA ASP A 375 -16.87 0.55 9.69
C ASP A 375 -15.97 0.81 8.48
N VAL A 376 -16.56 1.08 7.33
CA VAL A 376 -15.83 1.34 6.08
C VAL A 376 -14.78 2.46 6.21
N LYS A 377 -15.03 3.44 7.09
CA LYS A 377 -14.13 4.57 7.37
C LYS A 377 -12.87 4.17 8.14
N GLN A 378 -12.87 2.99 8.79
CA GLN A 378 -11.75 2.44 9.55
C GLN A 378 -10.90 1.46 8.74
N SER A 379 -11.19 1.23 7.47
CA SER A 379 -10.40 0.35 6.62
C SER A 379 -9.00 0.93 6.37
N ILE A 380 -7.97 0.27 6.90
CA ILE A 380 -6.55 0.66 6.78
C ILE A 380 -5.67 -0.47 6.24
N TYR A 381 -6.26 -1.62 5.89
CA TYR A 381 -5.54 -2.82 5.45
C TYR A 381 -5.67 -3.11 3.95
N ARG A 382 -5.91 -2.08 3.11
CA ARG A 382 -5.95 -2.26 1.65
C ARG A 382 -4.65 -2.87 1.09
N TRP A 383 -3.52 -2.55 1.71
CA TRP A 383 -2.21 -3.12 1.37
C TRP A 383 -2.06 -4.62 1.73
N ARG A 384 -3.03 -5.19 2.49
CA ARG A 384 -3.22 -6.61 2.77
C ARG A 384 -4.45 -7.18 2.06
N ASN A 385 -4.86 -6.58 0.96
CA ASN A 385 -6.04 -6.96 0.18
C ASN A 385 -7.40 -6.77 0.89
N GLY A 386 -7.46 -6.04 2.02
CA GLY A 386 -8.72 -5.65 2.65
C GLY A 386 -9.58 -4.84 1.69
N ASP A 387 -10.85 -5.23 1.52
CA ASP A 387 -11.80 -4.58 0.60
C ASP A 387 -13.04 -4.12 1.36
N TRP A 388 -13.05 -2.85 1.76
CA TRP A 388 -14.19 -2.23 2.43
C TRP A 388 -15.47 -2.17 1.55
N GLY A 389 -15.30 -2.27 0.23
CA GLY A 389 -16.41 -2.30 -0.72
C GLY A 389 -17.34 -3.48 -0.50
N ILE A 390 -16.82 -4.61 0.03
CA ILE A 390 -17.65 -5.78 0.38
C ILE A 390 -18.65 -5.43 1.48
N LEU A 391 -18.21 -4.70 2.51
CA LEU A 391 -19.10 -4.25 3.60
C LEU A 391 -20.14 -3.26 3.08
N ASN A 392 -19.73 -2.32 2.23
CA ASN A 392 -20.63 -1.32 1.65
C ASN A 392 -21.70 -1.97 0.74
N GLY A 393 -21.31 -2.97 -0.07
CA GLY A 393 -22.16 -3.72 -0.98
C GLY A 393 -22.71 -5.05 -0.41
N LEU A 394 -22.70 -5.26 0.91
CA LEU A 394 -23.03 -6.55 1.51
C LEU A 394 -24.42 -7.10 1.10
N LYS A 395 -25.39 -6.23 0.86
CA LYS A 395 -26.73 -6.60 0.41
C LYS A 395 -26.71 -7.28 -0.96
N ASP A 396 -25.83 -6.84 -1.85
CA ASP A 396 -25.68 -7.39 -3.20
C ASP A 396 -24.96 -8.75 -3.18
N HIS A 397 -24.14 -8.98 -2.13
CA HIS A 397 -23.44 -10.25 -1.93
C HIS A 397 -24.30 -11.34 -1.27
N ILE A 398 -25.39 -10.96 -0.58
CA ILE A 398 -26.29 -11.88 0.15
C ILE A 398 -27.75 -11.61 -0.26
N GLU A 399 -28.06 -11.71 -1.52
CA GLU A 399 -29.39 -11.40 -2.09
C GLU A 399 -30.51 -12.31 -1.56
N SER A 400 -30.20 -13.57 -1.22
CA SER A 400 -31.18 -14.60 -0.87
C SER A 400 -31.74 -14.48 0.56
N PHE A 401 -31.16 -13.63 1.42
CA PHE A 401 -31.53 -13.52 2.82
C PHE A 401 -31.74 -12.07 3.26
N PRO A 402 -32.73 -11.81 4.14
CA PRO A 402 -32.97 -10.45 4.64
C PRO A 402 -31.82 -9.98 5.54
N ILE A 403 -31.27 -8.80 5.25
CA ILE A 403 -30.23 -8.15 6.05
C ILE A 403 -30.84 -6.98 6.82
N ASN A 404 -30.68 -6.99 8.13
CA ASN A 404 -31.05 -5.88 9.01
C ASN A 404 -29.80 -5.05 9.32
N VAL A 405 -29.68 -3.88 8.71
CA VAL A 405 -28.56 -2.96 8.93
C VAL A 405 -28.90 -2.00 10.07
N LYS A 406 -28.04 -1.96 11.09
CA LYS A 406 -28.12 -0.99 12.21
C LYS A 406 -26.84 -0.18 12.25
N THR A 407 -26.96 1.14 12.20
CA THR A 407 -25.83 2.07 12.36
C THR A 407 -25.71 2.50 13.82
N LEU A 408 -24.50 2.45 14.37
CA LEU A 408 -24.19 2.93 15.71
C LEU A 408 -23.74 4.39 15.61
N THR A 409 -24.59 5.33 16.01
CA THR A 409 -24.34 6.78 15.88
C THR A 409 -23.60 7.36 17.09
N THR A 410 -23.74 6.76 18.27
CA THR A 410 -23.24 7.32 19.53
C THR A 410 -21.80 6.85 19.82
N ASN A 411 -20.88 7.79 19.97
CA ASN A 411 -19.51 7.51 20.40
C ASN A 411 -19.43 7.46 21.94
N ARG A 412 -19.19 6.27 22.47
CA ARG A 412 -19.08 6.00 23.91
C ARG A 412 -17.63 5.95 24.42
N ARG A 413 -16.66 6.18 23.54
CA ARG A 413 -15.23 6.11 23.86
C ARG A 413 -14.64 7.48 24.19
N SER A 414 -14.93 8.48 23.38
CA SER A 414 -14.25 9.77 23.39
C SER A 414 -15.07 10.83 24.10
N ALA A 415 -14.40 11.84 24.65
CA ALA A 415 -15.02 13.04 25.18
C ALA A 415 -15.54 13.96 24.06
N GLY A 416 -16.49 14.85 24.37
CA GLY A 416 -17.29 15.58 23.40
C GLY A 416 -16.50 16.50 22.47
N ASN A 417 -15.47 17.19 22.96
CA ASN A 417 -14.64 18.08 22.12
C ASN A 417 -13.83 17.31 21.06
N ILE A 418 -13.41 16.07 21.37
CA ILE A 418 -12.70 15.19 20.41
C ILE A 418 -13.68 14.74 19.31
N ILE A 419 -14.90 14.36 19.70
CA ILE A 419 -15.94 13.95 18.74
C ILE A 419 -16.29 15.11 17.81
N GLU A 420 -16.49 16.31 18.36
CA GLU A 420 -16.82 17.49 17.58
C GLU A 420 -15.71 17.88 16.60
N PHE A 421 -14.47 17.85 17.05
CA PHE A 421 -13.31 18.08 16.19
C PHE A 421 -13.27 17.07 15.04
N ASN A 422 -13.39 15.78 15.34
CA ASN A 422 -13.37 14.72 14.33
C ASN A 422 -14.52 14.88 13.33
N ASN A 423 -15.75 15.13 13.81
CA ASN A 423 -16.90 15.36 12.94
C ASN A 423 -16.62 16.50 11.94
N LYS A 424 -16.10 17.64 12.43
CA LYS A 424 -15.78 18.79 11.58
C LYS A 424 -14.65 18.49 10.57
N VAL A 425 -13.57 17.86 11.04
CA VAL A 425 -12.39 17.57 10.19
C VAL A 425 -12.75 16.57 9.10
N PHE A 426 -13.37 15.45 9.44
CA PHE A 426 -13.68 14.42 8.45
C PHE A 426 -14.78 14.85 7.47
N THR A 427 -15.77 15.63 7.92
CA THR A 427 -16.74 16.23 7.00
C THR A 427 -16.07 17.19 6.02
N ALA A 428 -15.23 18.10 6.51
CA ALA A 428 -14.51 19.05 5.66
C ALA A 428 -13.55 18.33 4.69
N ALA A 429 -12.82 17.32 5.18
CA ALA A 429 -11.91 16.51 4.35
C ALA A 429 -12.66 15.78 3.23
N CYS A 430 -13.82 15.18 3.53
CA CYS A 430 -14.64 14.51 2.53
C CYS A 430 -15.09 15.48 1.43
N HIS A 431 -15.59 16.68 1.80
CA HIS A 431 -15.97 17.70 0.83
C HIS A 431 -14.79 18.15 -0.02
N THR A 432 -13.67 18.49 0.59
CA THR A 432 -12.46 18.95 -0.12
C THR A 432 -11.94 17.89 -1.11
N LEU A 433 -11.87 16.62 -0.68
CA LEU A 433 -11.42 15.53 -1.55
C LEU A 433 -12.38 15.28 -2.71
N ASN A 434 -13.70 15.37 -2.47
CA ASN A 434 -14.69 15.25 -3.54
C ASN A 434 -14.60 16.42 -4.55
N ASP A 435 -14.35 17.65 -4.08
CA ASP A 435 -14.17 18.80 -4.95
C ASP A 435 -12.90 18.68 -5.81
N ILE A 436 -11.79 18.19 -5.23
CA ILE A 436 -10.57 17.89 -5.97
C ILE A 436 -10.85 16.81 -7.02
N TYR A 437 -11.46 15.71 -6.64
CA TYR A 437 -11.81 14.61 -7.55
C TYR A 437 -12.70 15.11 -8.71
N LYS A 438 -13.71 15.92 -8.38
CA LYS A 438 -14.61 16.51 -9.37
C LYS A 438 -13.87 17.44 -10.34
N SER A 439 -12.88 18.21 -9.86
CA SER A 439 -12.06 19.09 -10.71
C SER A 439 -11.16 18.30 -11.67
N GLU A 440 -10.70 17.12 -11.26
CA GLU A 440 -9.79 16.26 -12.05
C GLU A 440 -10.53 15.32 -13.01
N GLN A 441 -11.66 14.73 -12.55
CA GLN A 441 -12.37 13.69 -13.30
C GLN A 441 -13.67 14.19 -13.96
N GLY A 442 -14.14 15.41 -13.63
CA GLY A 442 -15.37 15.98 -14.17
C GLY A 442 -16.66 15.47 -13.48
N GLU A 443 -16.57 14.52 -12.56
CA GLU A 443 -17.71 13.95 -11.82
C GLU A 443 -17.38 13.78 -10.32
N GLU A 444 -18.40 13.62 -9.51
CA GLU A 444 -18.26 13.42 -8.07
C GLU A 444 -17.86 11.97 -7.73
N CYS A 445 -17.04 11.80 -6.69
CA CYS A 445 -16.68 10.48 -6.18
C CYS A 445 -17.83 9.89 -5.36
N LYS A 446 -18.63 9.01 -5.96
CA LYS A 446 -19.78 8.37 -5.32
C LYS A 446 -19.38 7.55 -4.10
N ASP A 447 -18.35 6.71 -4.26
CA ASP A 447 -17.86 5.82 -3.20
C ASP A 447 -17.44 6.59 -1.95
N LEU A 448 -16.75 7.74 -2.11
CA LEU A 448 -16.37 8.59 -0.99
C LEU A 448 -17.59 9.16 -0.27
N LYS A 449 -18.59 9.62 -1.01
CA LYS A 449 -19.83 10.16 -0.42
C LYS A 449 -20.61 9.09 0.33
N GLU A 450 -20.76 7.91 -0.24
CA GLU A 450 -21.46 6.79 0.39
C GLU A 450 -20.76 6.33 1.67
N ALA A 451 -19.44 6.18 1.63
CA ALA A 451 -18.64 5.74 2.77
C ALA A 451 -18.70 6.72 3.98
N TYR A 452 -18.89 8.02 3.71
CA TYR A 452 -18.87 9.08 4.75
C TYR A 452 -20.23 9.69 5.03
N VAL A 453 -21.33 9.10 4.56
CA VAL A 453 -22.69 9.62 4.81
C VAL A 453 -23.03 9.71 6.30
N ASP A 454 -22.51 8.78 7.10
CA ASP A 454 -22.73 8.66 8.54
C ASP A 454 -21.50 9.04 9.38
N VAL A 455 -20.64 9.93 8.88
CA VAL A 455 -19.38 10.31 9.54
C VAL A 455 -19.58 11.02 10.88
N CYS A 456 -20.70 11.71 11.06
CA CYS A 456 -20.98 12.45 12.28
C CYS A 456 -21.44 11.53 13.40
N GLN A 457 -20.75 11.61 14.53
CA GLN A 457 -21.02 10.83 15.74
C GLN A 457 -21.67 11.69 16.81
N GLU A 458 -22.57 11.08 17.58
CA GLU A 458 -23.23 11.70 18.73
C GLU A 458 -22.38 11.58 19.99
N LYS A 459 -22.44 12.59 20.85
CA LYS A 459 -21.75 12.65 22.15
C LYS A 459 -22.54 11.87 23.22
N ASP A 460 -21.85 11.06 24.02
CA ASP A 460 -22.46 10.38 25.19
C ASP A 460 -21.76 10.78 26.49
N LYS A 461 -20.46 10.48 26.61
CA LYS A 461 -19.68 10.78 27.80
C LYS A 461 -19.07 12.16 27.72
N ASP A 462 -19.11 12.88 28.85
CA ASP A 462 -18.41 14.15 29.02
C ASP A 462 -18.57 15.07 27.78
N PRO A 463 -19.76 15.57 27.49
CA PRO A 463 -20.07 16.25 26.23
C PRO A 463 -19.25 17.52 26.02
N ASP A 464 -18.72 18.12 27.08
CA ASP A 464 -17.92 19.36 27.06
C ASP A 464 -16.46 19.10 27.39
N GLY A 465 -16.09 17.86 27.68
CA GLY A 465 -14.71 17.44 28.01
C GLY A 465 -13.88 17.08 26.79
N GLY A 466 -12.61 16.79 27.07
CA GLY A 466 -11.62 16.47 26.06
C GLY A 466 -10.87 17.71 25.54
N TYR A 467 -9.66 17.48 25.05
CA TYR A 467 -8.79 18.54 24.56
C TYR A 467 -8.20 18.14 23.19
N VAL A 468 -8.23 19.09 22.27
CA VAL A 468 -7.62 18.96 20.95
C VAL A 468 -6.74 20.17 20.69
N LYS A 469 -5.49 19.95 20.30
CA LYS A 469 -4.54 20.98 19.89
C LYS A 469 -3.98 20.65 18.52
N VAL A 470 -3.99 21.63 17.63
CA VAL A 470 -3.35 21.55 16.31
C VAL A 470 -2.22 22.58 16.28
N THR A 471 -1.01 22.12 15.98
CA THR A 471 0.16 23.00 15.88
C THR A 471 0.67 22.99 14.43
N PHE A 472 0.75 24.16 13.82
CA PHE A 472 1.37 24.33 12.51
C PHE A 472 2.83 24.78 12.71
N LEU A 473 3.75 24.04 12.08
CA LEU A 473 5.16 24.41 12.06
C LEU A 473 5.43 25.26 10.82
N THR A 474 6.33 26.24 10.95
CA THR A 474 6.77 27.04 9.80
C THR A 474 7.63 26.21 8.87
N GLU A 475 7.50 26.45 7.56
CA GLU A 475 8.33 25.80 6.55
C GLU A 475 9.81 26.12 6.78
N LYS A 476 10.64 25.08 6.88
CA LYS A 476 12.09 25.12 7.08
C LYS A 476 12.75 24.07 6.23
N GLU A 477 14.07 24.08 6.17
CA GLU A 477 14.84 22.96 5.61
C GLU A 477 14.47 21.65 6.33
N GLU A 478 14.49 20.52 5.62
CA GLU A 478 13.97 19.24 6.09
C GLU A 478 14.53 18.81 7.46
N MET A 479 15.84 18.96 7.67
CA MET A 479 16.47 18.60 8.96
C MET A 479 15.99 19.48 10.11
N ALA A 480 15.90 20.79 9.91
CA ALA A 480 15.42 21.73 10.93
C ALA A 480 13.93 21.51 11.25
N TYR A 481 13.12 21.12 10.26
CA TYR A 481 11.72 20.77 10.45
C TYR A 481 11.56 19.51 11.32
N VAL A 482 12.38 18.47 11.08
CA VAL A 482 12.36 17.23 11.87
C VAL A 482 12.73 17.51 13.32
N GLU A 483 13.78 18.29 13.55
CA GLU A 483 14.25 18.65 14.91
C GLU A 483 13.18 19.45 15.66
N ASP A 484 12.60 20.47 15.04
CA ASP A 484 11.50 21.25 15.63
C ASP A 484 10.29 20.35 15.97
N THR A 485 9.96 19.40 15.10
CA THR A 485 8.86 18.47 15.33
C THR A 485 9.10 17.60 16.56
N LEU A 486 10.33 17.05 16.68
CA LEU A 486 10.72 16.21 17.82
C LEU A 486 10.74 17.00 19.12
N GLN A 487 11.23 18.24 19.08
CA GLN A 487 11.22 19.14 20.25
C GLN A 487 9.79 19.48 20.70
N GLN A 488 8.89 19.80 19.76
CA GLN A 488 7.49 20.07 20.08
C GLN A 488 6.82 18.84 20.68
N LEU A 489 7.07 17.66 20.12
CA LEU A 489 6.55 16.40 20.64
C LEU A 489 6.99 16.13 22.08
N ALA A 490 8.26 16.37 22.38
CA ALA A 490 8.80 16.24 23.74
C ALA A 490 8.16 17.25 24.71
N ASN A 491 7.99 18.51 24.28
CA ASN A 491 7.33 19.55 25.06
C ASN A 491 5.88 19.21 25.37
N GLU A 492 5.11 18.73 24.38
CA GLU A 492 3.72 18.31 24.58
C GLU A 492 3.62 17.11 25.52
N THR A 493 4.53 16.15 25.40
CA THR A 493 4.58 15.01 26.33
C THR A 493 4.85 15.47 27.76
N GLN A 494 5.78 16.40 27.95
CA GLN A 494 6.07 17.00 29.26
C GLN A 494 4.86 17.73 29.83
N LEU A 495 4.11 18.49 29.02
CA LEU A 495 2.90 19.19 29.43
C LEU A 495 1.80 18.22 29.88
N LEU A 496 1.59 17.14 29.11
CA LEU A 496 0.61 16.10 29.45
C LEU A 496 0.94 15.41 30.79
N VAL A 497 2.21 15.05 30.98
CA VAL A 497 2.68 14.44 32.25
C VAL A 497 2.52 15.40 33.41
N THR A 498 2.84 16.70 33.23
CA THR A 498 2.66 17.74 34.25
C THR A 498 1.18 17.94 34.60
N ALA A 499 0.30 17.76 33.63
CA ALA A 499 -1.16 17.77 33.83
C ALA A 499 -1.70 16.51 34.54
N GLY A 500 -0.83 15.53 34.86
CA GLY A 500 -1.19 14.31 35.60
C GLY A 500 -1.55 13.10 34.74
N ILE A 501 -1.37 13.17 33.41
CA ILE A 501 -1.58 12.03 32.52
C ILE A 501 -0.41 11.06 32.67
N GLN A 502 -0.73 9.77 32.83
CA GLN A 502 0.29 8.73 32.99
C GLN A 502 0.93 8.39 31.64
N LEU A 503 2.23 8.13 31.61
CA LEU A 503 2.96 7.78 30.38
C LEU A 503 2.36 6.62 29.60
N LYS A 504 1.82 5.62 30.29
CA LYS A 504 1.13 4.46 29.68
C LYS A 504 -0.14 4.83 28.89
N ASP A 505 -0.70 6.01 29.16
CA ASP A 505 -1.93 6.50 28.54
C ASP A 505 -1.61 7.47 27.38
N ILE A 506 -0.33 7.70 27.07
CA ILE A 506 0.14 8.54 25.97
C ILE A 506 0.62 7.66 24.83
N ALA A 507 0.07 7.85 23.65
CA ALA A 507 0.49 7.18 22.41
C ALA A 507 0.94 8.22 21.36
N ILE A 508 2.07 7.96 20.71
CA ILE A 508 2.60 8.76 19.60
C ILE A 508 2.37 8.01 18.30
N LEU A 509 1.62 8.61 17.38
CA LEU A 509 1.36 8.04 16.07
C LEU A 509 2.22 8.73 15.01
N VAL A 510 2.88 7.94 14.17
CA VAL A 510 3.72 8.42 13.09
C VAL A 510 3.27 7.87 11.74
N ARG A 511 3.56 8.59 10.66
CA ARG A 511 3.14 8.19 9.31
C ARG A 511 3.94 7.01 8.75
N LYS A 512 5.22 6.88 9.15
CA LYS A 512 6.14 5.83 8.64
C LYS A 512 6.92 5.22 9.80
N ASN A 513 7.08 3.90 9.80
CA ASN A 513 7.84 3.19 10.84
C ASN A 513 9.28 3.70 10.97
N LYS A 514 9.93 4.09 9.88
CA LYS A 514 11.30 4.66 9.92
C LYS A 514 11.43 5.93 10.79
N THR A 515 10.32 6.58 11.15
CA THR A 515 10.32 7.74 12.05
C THR A 515 10.39 7.31 13.53
N ILE A 516 9.99 6.08 13.85
CA ILE A 516 9.95 5.58 15.24
C ILE A 516 11.34 5.59 15.89
N PRO A 517 12.42 5.06 15.26
CA PRO A 517 13.76 5.12 15.84
C PRO A 517 14.25 6.55 16.07
N LEU A 518 13.89 7.51 15.20
CA LEU A 518 14.26 8.92 15.37
C LEU A 518 13.58 9.53 16.60
N VAL A 519 12.28 9.24 16.80
CA VAL A 519 11.54 9.67 18.00
C VAL A 519 12.14 9.04 19.25
N ALA A 520 12.43 7.73 19.21
CA ALA A 520 12.98 7.00 20.35
C ALA A 520 14.37 7.54 20.76
N ASP A 521 15.27 7.76 19.79
CA ASP A 521 16.61 8.30 20.02
C ASP A 521 16.57 9.73 20.57
N TYR A 522 15.68 10.58 20.02
CA TYR A 522 15.50 11.94 20.52
C TYR A 522 15.00 11.96 21.97
N PHE A 523 14.01 11.13 22.31
CA PHE A 523 13.46 11.04 23.66
C PHE A 523 14.49 10.48 24.65
N ASP A 524 15.27 9.48 24.25
CA ASP A 524 16.32 8.90 25.11
C ASP A 524 17.43 9.92 25.44
N LYS A 525 17.78 10.80 24.48
CA LYS A 525 18.82 11.82 24.65
C LYS A 525 18.36 13.09 25.38
N ASN A 526 17.11 13.50 25.14
CA ASN A 526 16.65 14.84 25.53
C ASN A 526 15.56 14.86 26.60
N THR A 527 15.00 13.70 26.98
CA THR A 527 13.89 13.61 27.94
C THR A 527 14.13 12.48 28.96
N PRO A 528 13.48 12.51 30.13
CA PRO A 528 13.50 11.38 31.06
C PRO A 528 12.53 10.25 30.63
N TYR A 529 11.82 10.41 29.52
CA TYR A 529 10.77 9.48 29.06
C TYR A 529 11.33 8.53 28.01
N LYS A 530 10.88 7.27 28.07
CA LYS A 530 11.27 6.25 27.10
C LYS A 530 10.11 5.87 26.20
N ILE A 531 10.40 5.73 24.92
CA ILE A 531 9.44 5.25 23.91
C ILE A 531 9.47 3.72 23.91
N VAL A 532 8.29 3.11 23.91
CA VAL A 532 8.11 1.65 23.79
C VAL A 532 7.50 1.35 22.43
N SER A 533 8.23 0.62 21.59
CA SER A 533 7.76 0.20 20.25
C SER A 533 8.59 -1.00 19.79
N ASP A 534 7.97 -1.93 19.07
CA ASP A 534 8.66 -3.08 18.49
C ASP A 534 9.78 -2.64 17.52
N GLU A 535 9.53 -1.61 16.68
CA GLU A 535 10.54 -1.07 15.77
C GLU A 535 11.71 -0.37 16.49
N ALA A 536 11.45 0.26 17.63
CA ALA A 536 12.52 0.92 18.41
C ALA A 536 13.45 -0.11 19.09
N PHE A 537 12.98 -1.32 19.30
CA PHE A 537 13.74 -2.42 19.94
C PHE A 537 14.37 -3.40 18.94
N GLN A 538 14.23 -3.19 17.64
CA GLN A 538 14.93 -4.00 16.66
C GLN A 538 16.44 -3.81 16.80
N LEU A 539 17.18 -4.91 16.79
CA LEU A 539 18.66 -4.89 16.93
C LEU A 539 19.32 -4.02 15.87
N ASN A 540 18.79 -4.02 14.65
CA ASN A 540 19.30 -3.20 13.54
C ASN A 540 18.98 -1.70 13.68
N ALA A 541 18.17 -1.27 14.63
CA ALA A 541 17.95 0.13 14.94
C ALA A 541 19.13 0.73 15.75
N SER A 542 19.95 -0.10 16.39
CA SER A 542 21.12 0.34 17.13
C SER A 542 22.35 0.42 16.22
N LEU A 543 22.92 1.63 16.06
CA LEU A 543 24.15 1.83 15.32
C LEU A 543 25.31 0.96 15.85
N ALA A 544 25.43 0.84 17.18
CA ALA A 544 26.46 0.01 17.79
C ALA A 544 26.35 -1.46 17.38
N ILE A 545 25.13 -1.99 17.30
CA ILE A 545 24.91 -3.36 16.85
C ILE A 545 25.20 -3.50 15.36
N CYS A 546 24.79 -2.54 14.54
CA CYS A 546 25.14 -2.52 13.11
C CYS A 546 26.65 -2.52 12.91
N MET A 547 27.39 -1.69 13.64
CA MET A 547 28.87 -1.66 13.59
C MET A 547 29.49 -3.00 14.01
N ILE A 548 28.99 -3.63 15.05
CA ILE A 548 29.45 -4.96 15.49
C ILE A 548 29.19 -6.00 14.38
N MET A 549 28.00 -6.00 13.81
CA MET A 549 27.62 -6.94 12.75
C MET A 549 28.47 -6.75 11.48
N ASP A 550 28.70 -5.50 11.08
CA ASP A 550 29.54 -5.20 9.92
C ASP A 550 31.01 -5.53 10.20
N GLY A 551 31.47 -5.31 11.44
CA GLY A 551 32.79 -5.76 11.90
C GLY A 551 32.92 -7.30 11.82
N LEU A 552 31.94 -8.05 12.27
CA LEU A 552 31.92 -9.51 12.20
C LEU A 552 31.87 -10.00 10.73
N ARG A 553 31.10 -9.36 9.87
CA ARG A 553 31.04 -9.66 8.44
C ARG A 553 32.38 -9.40 7.77
N TYR A 554 33.05 -8.29 8.09
CA TYR A 554 34.37 -7.98 7.59
C TYR A 554 35.42 -9.00 8.05
N LEU A 555 35.40 -9.38 9.34
CA LEU A 555 36.32 -10.39 9.88
C LEU A 555 36.07 -11.78 9.27
N SER A 556 34.82 -12.12 8.97
CA SER A 556 34.48 -13.39 8.31
C SER A 556 34.89 -13.40 6.84
N ASN A 557 34.79 -12.28 6.14
CA ASN A 557 35.17 -12.11 4.75
C ASN A 557 35.84 -10.74 4.53
N PRO A 558 37.19 -10.67 4.62
CA PRO A 558 37.94 -9.42 4.43
C PRO A 558 37.78 -8.77 3.05
N GLU A 559 37.37 -9.54 2.05
CA GLU A 559 37.09 -9.02 0.70
C GLU A 559 35.72 -8.33 0.59
N ASN A 560 34.90 -8.38 1.62
CA ASN A 560 33.60 -7.70 1.65
C ASN A 560 33.79 -6.18 1.83
N ARG A 561 34.04 -5.50 0.71
CA ARG A 561 34.24 -4.05 0.65
C ARG A 561 33.04 -3.25 1.17
N ILE A 562 31.81 -3.77 1.04
CA ILE A 562 30.60 -3.09 1.49
C ILE A 562 30.54 -3.05 3.02
N ALA A 563 30.71 -4.20 3.69
CA ALA A 563 30.75 -4.26 5.15
C ALA A 563 31.89 -3.38 5.72
N LYS A 564 33.05 -3.43 5.06
CA LYS A 564 34.22 -2.59 5.42
C LYS A 564 33.89 -1.10 5.28
N ALA A 565 33.27 -0.68 4.18
CA ALA A 565 32.91 0.72 3.94
C ALA A 565 31.81 1.21 4.91
N GLN A 566 30.82 0.38 5.22
CA GLN A 566 29.78 0.70 6.21
C GLN A 566 30.37 0.91 7.60
N LEU A 567 31.29 0.04 8.01
CA LEU A 567 32.01 0.17 9.28
C LEU A 567 32.85 1.45 9.32
N ALA A 568 33.59 1.75 8.23
CA ALA A 568 34.38 2.97 8.10
C ALA A 568 33.49 4.23 8.14
N ALA A 569 32.38 4.23 7.41
CA ALA A 569 31.43 5.33 7.40
C ALA A 569 30.85 5.59 8.80
N ALA A 570 30.41 4.53 9.49
CA ALA A 570 29.91 4.66 10.85
C ALA A 570 30.96 5.19 11.82
N TYR A 571 32.20 4.70 11.74
CA TYR A 571 33.30 5.19 12.55
C TYR A 571 33.63 6.66 12.29
N GLN A 572 33.76 7.06 11.03
CA GLN A 572 34.09 8.44 10.65
C GLN A 572 32.97 9.42 10.99
N ASN A 573 31.73 9.07 10.64
CA ASN A 573 30.61 10.00 10.77
C ASN A 573 30.06 10.08 12.21
N GLU A 574 29.99 8.95 12.91
CA GLU A 574 29.33 8.90 14.21
C GLU A 574 30.30 9.03 15.39
N ILE A 575 31.52 8.48 15.25
CA ILE A 575 32.52 8.56 16.33
C ILE A 575 33.42 9.76 16.13
N LEU A 576 34.00 9.94 14.93
CA LEU A 576 34.93 11.05 14.67
C LEU A 576 34.25 12.35 14.19
N LYS A 577 32.96 12.29 13.79
CA LYS A 577 32.17 13.43 13.29
C LYS A 577 32.74 14.10 12.03
N ASN A 578 33.38 13.33 11.15
CA ASN A 578 34.06 13.85 9.96
C ASN A 578 33.10 14.02 8.74
N ASN A 579 31.87 13.56 8.84
CA ASN A 579 30.80 13.68 7.82
C ASN A 579 31.23 13.26 6.39
N ILE A 580 31.79 12.06 6.26
CA ILE A 580 32.31 11.52 5.00
C ILE A 580 31.20 10.81 4.23
N ASP A 581 31.10 11.08 2.92
CA ASP A 581 30.15 10.38 2.04
C ASP A 581 30.63 8.95 1.72
N LEU A 582 29.68 8.01 1.67
CA LEU A 582 29.95 6.60 1.40
C LEU A 582 30.62 6.37 0.04
N ASN A 583 30.28 7.16 -0.98
CA ASN A 583 30.91 7.08 -2.29
C ASN A 583 32.40 7.43 -2.22
N THR A 584 32.77 8.40 -1.40
CA THR A 584 34.17 8.78 -1.16
C THR A 584 34.95 7.60 -0.56
N LEU A 585 34.34 6.88 0.39
CA LEU A 585 34.95 5.71 1.00
C LEU A 585 35.12 4.53 0.01
N LEU A 586 34.15 4.35 -0.90
CA LEU A 586 34.20 3.25 -1.88
C LEU A 586 35.22 3.50 -3.01
N LEU A 587 35.48 4.77 -3.34
CA LEU A 587 36.40 5.17 -4.41
C LEU A 587 37.87 5.25 -3.94
N ASN A 588 38.11 5.38 -2.63
CA ASN A 588 39.43 5.50 -2.02
C ASN A 588 39.84 4.18 -1.33
N ASP A 589 41.05 4.18 -0.75
CA ASP A 589 41.46 3.08 0.12
C ASP A 589 40.73 3.18 1.47
N ILE A 590 39.81 2.23 1.68
CA ILE A 590 38.95 2.22 2.87
C ILE A 590 39.78 2.04 4.16
N ASP A 591 40.99 1.46 4.07
CA ASP A 591 41.85 1.22 5.24
C ASP A 591 42.31 2.54 5.89
N GLU A 592 42.44 3.61 5.13
CA GLU A 592 42.79 4.93 5.66
C GLU A 592 41.72 5.52 6.59
N TYR A 593 40.48 5.03 6.48
CA TYR A 593 39.31 5.53 7.22
C TYR A 593 38.91 4.64 8.41
N LEU A 594 39.64 3.53 8.64
CA LEU A 594 39.40 2.62 9.76
C LEU A 594 40.46 2.76 10.86
N PRO A 595 40.13 2.48 12.14
CA PRO A 595 41.14 2.44 13.20
C PRO A 595 42.19 1.35 12.90
N CYS A 596 43.47 1.68 13.11
CA CYS A 596 44.62 0.77 12.92
C CYS A 596 44.44 -0.63 13.54
N LEU A 597 43.73 -0.72 14.66
CA LEU A 597 43.51 -1.98 15.38
C LEU A 597 42.67 -3.02 14.64
N LEU A 598 41.86 -2.61 13.62
CA LEU A 598 40.97 -3.53 12.91
C LEU A 598 41.69 -4.31 11.80
N TYR A 599 42.71 -3.74 11.16
CA TYR A 599 43.51 -4.42 10.12
C TYR A 599 44.86 -4.97 10.63
N THR A 600 45.23 -4.64 11.85
CA THR A 600 46.42 -5.19 12.53
C THR A 600 46.09 -6.32 13.52
N SER A 601 44.82 -6.67 13.69
CA SER A 601 44.43 -7.83 14.50
C SER A 601 44.94 -9.10 13.83
N PRO A 602 45.82 -9.90 14.49
CA PRO A 602 46.33 -11.13 13.87
C PRO A 602 45.15 -12.06 13.56
N SER A 603 45.12 -12.55 12.32
CA SER A 603 44.16 -13.58 11.93
C SER A 603 44.28 -14.78 12.89
N PRO A 604 43.17 -15.46 13.23
CA PRO A 604 43.27 -16.72 13.98
C PRO A 604 44.23 -17.75 13.37
N ARG A 605 44.61 -17.63 12.08
CA ARG A 605 45.65 -18.43 11.42
C ARG A 605 47.05 -18.05 11.88
N ASP A 606 47.33 -16.77 12.14
CA ASP A 606 48.64 -16.30 12.56
C ASP A 606 48.97 -16.70 14.02
N ALA A 607 47.95 -16.97 14.82
CA ALA A 607 48.10 -17.45 16.19
C ALA A 607 48.52 -18.94 16.26
N HIS A 608 48.44 -19.70 15.16
CA HIS A 608 48.86 -21.11 15.08
C HIS A 608 50.31 -21.30 14.63
N GLU A 609 50.91 -20.30 14.00
CA GLU A 609 52.32 -20.38 13.52
C GLU A 609 53.34 -19.93 14.59
N SER A 610 52.88 -19.42 15.73
CA SER A 610 53.71 -18.98 16.84
C SER A 610 53.74 -19.91 18.07
N ARG A 611 53.40 -21.22 17.87
CA ARG A 611 53.60 -22.25 18.90
C ARG A 611 54.51 -23.36 18.41
#